data_ce871248cfb1e83142af0716d4be1587
#
_entry.id   ce871248cfb1e83142af0716d4be1587
#
_cell.length_a   1.000
_cell.length_b   1.000
_cell.length_c   1.000
_cell.angle_alpha   90.00
_cell.angle_beta   90.00
_cell.angle_gamma   90.00
#
_symmetry.space_group_name_H-M   'P 1'
#
loop_
_entity.id
_entity.type
_entity.pdbx_description
1 polymer ?
#
loop_
_entity_poly.entity_id
_entity_poly.type
_entity_poly.pdbx_seq_one_letter_code
_entity_poly.pdbx_strand_id
1 'polypeptide(L)'
;FALGRASGDGNAWVHWALWSQGSNLVDAKDQVIINSPETAKALEYCKALSDTFVAGTASWNDAFNNKAFLESQVSLTNNGVSIYAAAKAAAAKGDAKAKEVMDDMNHSLWPVGPAGKPTEFHIAYPMMVMKYSKVPNACKAFMSFMLEAENYNKWLEDAVAYLTHPLNAYDANPVWKTDPKLSMLKDVSRRTLTAGGLGSVGEKAAAALADFVMLDMVASVCTGRASIKDAIGVAERQAKRIYR
;
A
#
# COMPACT_ATOMS: atom_id res chain seq x y z
N PHE A 1 11.28 3.43 -3.96
CA PHE A 1 10.42 2.87 -2.89
C PHE A 1 10.86 3.41 -1.52
N ALA A 2 9.90 3.73 -0.64
CA ALA A 2 10.18 4.22 0.70
C ALA A 2 10.55 3.07 1.66
N LEU A 3 11.47 3.33 2.59
CA LEU A 3 11.87 2.39 3.64
C LEU A 3 11.68 2.97 5.06
N GLY A 4 11.18 4.22 5.15
CA GLY A 4 10.96 4.87 6.43
C GLY A 4 9.71 4.34 7.15
N ARG A 5 9.73 4.32 8.48
CA ARG A 5 8.61 3.84 9.32
C ARG A 5 7.33 4.65 9.19
N ALA A 6 7.39 5.90 8.82
CA ALA A 6 6.21 6.75 8.63
C ALA A 6 5.63 6.62 7.20
N SER A 7 5.69 5.41 6.61
CA SER A 7 5.30 5.19 5.22
C SER A 7 4.33 4.02 5.08
N GLY A 8 3.10 4.32 4.67
CA GLY A 8 2.12 3.33 4.20
C GLY A 8 2.60 2.67 2.92
N ASP A 9 3.19 3.43 2.00
CA ASP A 9 3.79 2.94 0.75
C ASP A 9 4.96 1.99 1.04
N GLY A 10 5.75 2.25 2.09
CA GLY A 10 6.80 1.34 2.55
C GLY A 10 6.25 -0.01 2.95
N ASN A 11 5.19 -0.04 3.75
CA ASN A 11 4.50 -1.28 4.10
C ASN A 11 3.93 -1.99 2.85
N ALA A 12 3.34 -1.24 1.91
CA ALA A 12 2.71 -1.84 0.73
C ALA A 12 3.69 -2.62 -0.14
N TRP A 13 4.84 -2.02 -0.51
CA TRP A 13 5.80 -2.70 -1.37
C TRP A 13 6.55 -3.83 -0.65
N VAL A 14 6.82 -3.68 0.64
CA VAL A 14 7.49 -4.73 1.43
C VAL A 14 6.61 -5.97 1.55
N HIS A 15 5.31 -5.81 1.84
CA HIS A 15 4.38 -6.93 1.86
C HIS A 15 4.27 -7.59 0.49
N TRP A 16 4.12 -6.79 -0.59
CA TRP A 16 4.15 -7.34 -1.95
C TRP A 16 5.41 -8.15 -2.20
N ALA A 17 6.59 -7.60 -1.92
CA ALA A 17 7.85 -8.26 -2.21
C ALA A 17 8.01 -9.59 -1.45
N LEU A 18 7.68 -9.60 -0.16
CA LEU A 18 7.74 -10.81 0.68
C LEU A 18 6.74 -11.87 0.19
N TRP A 19 5.48 -11.50 0.05
CA TRP A 19 4.43 -12.43 -0.38
C TRP A 19 4.62 -12.94 -1.81
N SER A 20 5.17 -12.11 -2.71
CA SER A 20 5.47 -12.51 -4.09
C SER A 20 6.52 -13.61 -4.18
N GLN A 21 7.38 -13.74 -3.17
CA GLN A 21 8.36 -14.82 -3.03
C GLN A 21 7.82 -16.01 -2.20
N GLY A 22 6.58 -15.94 -1.73
CA GLY A 22 5.98 -16.97 -0.87
C GLY A 22 6.26 -16.80 0.63
N SER A 23 6.97 -15.74 1.04
CA SER A 23 7.22 -15.45 2.46
C SER A 23 5.96 -14.93 3.13
N ASN A 24 5.69 -15.36 4.37
CA ASN A 24 4.60 -14.89 5.20
C ASN A 24 5.05 -14.73 6.65
N LEU A 25 4.43 -13.78 7.36
CA LEU A 25 4.71 -13.57 8.78
C LEU A 25 4.19 -14.73 9.61
N VAL A 26 2.96 -15.15 9.32
CA VAL A 26 2.25 -16.24 10.01
C VAL A 26 1.56 -17.15 8.99
N ASP A 27 1.22 -18.35 9.42
CA ASP A 27 0.38 -19.30 8.67
C ASP A 27 -1.13 -19.08 8.94
N ALA A 28 -1.98 -19.91 8.38
CA ALA A 28 -3.43 -19.86 8.55
C ALA A 28 -3.92 -20.16 9.98
N LYS A 29 -3.03 -20.59 10.87
CA LYS A 29 -3.30 -20.83 12.29
C LYS A 29 -2.63 -19.77 13.20
N ASP A 30 -2.19 -18.66 12.59
CA ASP A 30 -1.46 -17.58 13.28
C ASP A 30 -0.12 -18.04 13.91
N GLN A 31 0.47 -19.14 13.46
CA GLN A 31 1.80 -19.57 13.87
C GLN A 31 2.85 -18.76 13.11
N VAL A 32 3.84 -18.22 13.82
CA VAL A 32 4.91 -17.42 13.22
C VAL A 32 5.81 -18.30 12.35
N ILE A 33 5.87 -18.00 11.05
CA ILE A 33 6.63 -18.75 10.03
C ILE A 33 7.62 -17.87 9.24
N ILE A 34 7.85 -16.63 9.64
CA ILE A 34 8.70 -15.67 8.93
C ILE A 34 10.15 -16.18 8.75
N ASN A 35 10.63 -17.05 9.62
CA ASN A 35 11.95 -17.64 9.53
C ASN A 35 11.94 -18.82 8.53
N SER A 36 12.00 -18.51 7.25
CA SER A 36 11.91 -19.49 6.16
C SER A 36 12.89 -19.19 5.02
N PRO A 37 13.20 -20.18 4.17
CA PRO A 37 14.00 -19.97 2.96
C PRO A 37 13.39 -18.94 2.02
N GLU A 38 12.06 -18.88 1.91
CA GLU A 38 11.32 -17.93 1.09
C GLU A 38 11.57 -16.50 1.57
N THR A 39 11.60 -16.29 2.89
CA THR A 39 11.92 -14.98 3.48
C THR A 39 13.37 -14.58 3.16
N ALA A 40 14.31 -15.49 3.24
CA ALA A 40 15.70 -15.21 2.90
C ALA A 40 15.82 -14.78 1.42
N LYS A 41 15.20 -15.51 0.49
CA LYS A 41 15.16 -15.15 -0.94
C LYS A 41 14.49 -13.80 -1.18
N ALA A 42 13.38 -13.53 -0.49
CA ALA A 42 12.70 -12.24 -0.58
C ALA A 42 13.61 -11.08 -0.13
N LEU A 43 14.38 -11.26 0.94
CA LEU A 43 15.32 -10.25 1.43
C LEU A 43 16.51 -10.07 0.48
N GLU A 44 17.02 -11.12 -0.15
CA GLU A 44 18.03 -11.02 -1.21
C GLU A 44 17.49 -10.19 -2.39
N TYR A 45 16.27 -10.46 -2.83
CA TYR A 45 15.60 -9.69 -3.88
C TYR A 45 15.41 -8.22 -3.48
N CYS A 46 14.90 -7.94 -2.27
CA CYS A 46 14.72 -6.58 -1.78
C CYS A 46 16.05 -5.82 -1.70
N LYS A 47 17.12 -6.48 -1.28
CA LYS A 47 18.45 -5.89 -1.24
C LYS A 47 18.96 -5.52 -2.64
N ALA A 48 18.86 -6.44 -3.59
CA ALA A 48 19.22 -6.16 -4.98
C ALA A 48 18.38 -5.03 -5.59
N LEU A 49 17.06 -5.03 -5.31
CA LEU A 49 16.17 -3.97 -5.75
C LEU A 49 16.56 -2.61 -5.15
N SER A 50 17.01 -2.59 -3.89
CA SER A 50 17.39 -1.35 -3.21
C SER A 50 18.61 -0.63 -3.83
N ASP A 51 19.42 -1.33 -4.61
CA ASP A 51 20.53 -0.71 -5.36
C ASP A 51 20.02 0.24 -6.46
N THR A 52 18.75 0.14 -6.85
CA THR A 52 18.10 1.03 -7.81
C THR A 52 17.40 2.23 -7.15
N PHE A 53 17.39 2.31 -5.83
CA PHE A 53 16.71 3.38 -5.10
C PHE A 53 17.53 4.66 -5.11
N VAL A 54 16.85 5.79 -5.25
CA VAL A 54 17.51 7.08 -5.09
C VAL A 54 17.94 7.31 -3.63
N ALA A 55 18.94 8.16 -3.44
CA ALA A 55 19.45 8.46 -2.11
C ALA A 55 18.36 9.01 -1.18
N GLY A 56 18.42 8.65 0.11
CA GLY A 56 17.53 9.16 1.14
C GLY A 56 16.24 8.38 1.38
N THR A 57 15.92 7.35 0.56
CA THR A 57 14.68 6.57 0.67
C THR A 57 14.49 5.88 2.02
N ALA A 58 15.57 5.64 2.77
CA ALA A 58 15.49 5.09 4.12
C ALA A 58 14.76 5.99 5.13
N SER A 59 14.65 7.29 4.84
CA SER A 59 13.95 8.28 5.66
C SER A 59 12.68 8.82 5.02
N TRP A 60 12.31 8.36 3.82
CA TRP A 60 11.13 8.84 3.12
C TRP A 60 9.83 8.43 3.83
N ASN A 61 8.90 9.37 3.88
CA ASN A 61 7.48 9.13 4.14
C ASN A 61 6.67 9.17 2.84
N ASP A 62 5.37 9.01 2.91
CA ASP A 62 4.46 8.94 1.74
C ASP A 62 4.37 10.23 0.89
N ALA A 63 5.00 11.33 1.31
CA ALA A 63 5.04 12.57 0.53
C ALA A 63 6.29 12.69 -0.37
N PHE A 64 7.38 12.01 -0.02
CA PHE A 64 8.65 12.18 -0.73
C PHE A 64 8.68 11.47 -2.09
N ASN A 65 8.08 10.28 -2.21
CA ASN A 65 7.95 9.59 -3.49
C ASN A 65 7.08 10.40 -4.47
N ASN A 66 5.99 11.01 -4.00
CA ASN A 66 5.15 11.88 -4.79
C ASN A 66 5.96 13.06 -5.35
N LYS A 67 6.71 13.75 -4.48
CA LYS A 67 7.57 14.87 -4.87
C LYS A 67 8.62 14.43 -5.88
N ALA A 68 9.35 13.35 -5.61
CA ALA A 68 10.39 12.85 -6.48
C ALA A 68 9.88 12.49 -7.89
N PHE A 69 8.67 11.92 -7.98
CA PHE A 69 8.05 11.57 -9.25
C PHE A 69 7.59 12.83 -10.00
N LEU A 70 6.88 13.75 -9.34
CA LEU A 70 6.41 15.00 -9.95
C LEU A 70 7.57 15.90 -10.41
N GLU A 71 8.71 15.82 -9.74
CA GLU A 71 9.94 16.53 -10.13
C GLU A 71 10.78 15.77 -11.16
N SER A 72 10.31 14.62 -11.65
CA SER A 72 11.00 13.75 -12.62
C SER A 72 12.36 13.23 -12.13
N GLN A 73 12.51 13.06 -10.81
CA GLN A 73 13.73 12.49 -10.20
C GLN A 73 13.72 10.96 -10.23
N VAL A 74 12.53 10.36 -10.36
CA VAL A 74 12.34 8.92 -10.47
C VAL A 74 11.33 8.62 -11.58
N SER A 75 11.52 7.50 -12.28
CA SER A 75 10.66 7.03 -13.36
C SER A 75 9.65 5.96 -12.90
N LEU A 76 9.84 5.41 -11.71
CA LEU A 76 8.98 4.36 -11.15
C LEU A 76 8.86 4.54 -9.63
N THR A 77 7.66 4.45 -9.12
CA THR A 77 7.40 4.39 -7.68
C THR A 77 6.16 3.55 -7.40
N ASN A 78 6.08 2.94 -6.21
CA ASN A 78 4.80 2.44 -5.72
C ASN A 78 4.03 3.59 -5.08
N ASN A 79 2.76 3.68 -5.41
CA ASN A 79 1.88 4.69 -4.84
C ASN A 79 0.41 4.34 -5.11
N GLY A 80 -0.49 5.03 -4.42
CA GLY A 80 -1.85 5.18 -4.88
C GLY A 80 -1.93 6.19 -6.02
N VAL A 81 -3.13 6.65 -6.35
CA VAL A 81 -3.38 7.57 -7.47
C VAL A 81 -3.00 9.03 -7.18
N SER A 82 -2.48 9.32 -5.99
CA SER A 82 -2.25 10.70 -5.50
C SER A 82 -1.32 11.53 -6.39
N ILE A 83 -0.29 10.91 -6.98
CA ILE A 83 0.61 11.58 -7.93
C ILE A 83 -0.16 12.03 -9.16
N TYR A 84 -0.95 11.15 -9.75
CA TYR A 84 -1.77 11.46 -10.92
C TYR A 84 -2.83 12.52 -10.61
N ALA A 85 -3.51 12.42 -9.47
CA ALA A 85 -4.50 13.40 -9.05
C ALA A 85 -3.86 14.79 -8.84
N ALA A 86 -2.67 14.86 -8.23
CA ALA A 86 -1.94 16.10 -8.05
C ALA A 86 -1.50 16.72 -9.38
N ALA A 87 -0.93 15.92 -10.29
CA ALA A 87 -0.55 16.37 -11.63
C ALA A 87 -1.74 16.89 -12.42
N LYS A 88 -2.87 16.17 -12.41
CA LYS A 88 -4.11 16.55 -13.07
C LYS A 88 -4.68 17.87 -12.54
N ALA A 89 -4.67 18.05 -11.21
CA ALA A 89 -5.13 19.28 -10.58
C ALA A 89 -4.21 20.48 -10.89
N ALA A 90 -2.91 20.30 -10.95
CA ALA A 90 -1.96 21.35 -11.30
C ALA A 90 -2.03 21.71 -12.80
N ALA A 91 -2.11 20.71 -13.67
CA ALA A 91 -2.28 20.90 -15.11
C ALA A 91 -3.55 21.70 -15.43
N ALA A 92 -4.67 21.44 -14.75
CA ALA A 92 -5.91 22.18 -14.88
C ALA A 92 -5.78 23.67 -14.49
N LYS A 93 -4.75 24.03 -13.70
CA LYS A 93 -4.42 25.42 -13.33
C LYS A 93 -3.37 26.06 -14.26
N GLY A 94 -2.98 25.37 -15.34
CA GLY A 94 -2.04 25.88 -16.34
C GLY A 94 -0.57 25.52 -16.09
N ASP A 95 -0.27 24.61 -15.15
CA ASP A 95 1.09 24.12 -14.95
C ASP A 95 1.49 23.16 -16.09
N ALA A 96 2.38 23.66 -16.99
CA ALA A 96 2.81 22.92 -18.17
C ALA A 96 3.64 21.67 -17.82
N LYS A 97 4.50 21.75 -16.77
CA LYS A 97 5.28 20.61 -16.32
C LYS A 97 4.40 19.52 -15.71
N ALA A 98 3.45 19.90 -14.88
CA ALA A 98 2.48 18.97 -14.34
C ALA A 98 1.64 18.30 -15.44
N LYS A 99 1.31 19.04 -16.50
CA LYS A 99 0.61 18.48 -17.67
C LYS A 99 1.48 17.43 -18.38
N GLU A 100 2.76 17.71 -18.59
CA GLU A 100 3.70 16.75 -19.20
C GLU A 100 3.79 15.46 -18.38
N VAL A 101 3.99 15.56 -17.05
CA VAL A 101 4.01 14.41 -16.15
C VAL A 101 2.68 13.65 -16.20
N MET A 102 1.55 14.35 -16.16
CA MET A 102 0.22 13.74 -16.23
C MET A 102 0.01 12.96 -17.53
N ASP A 103 0.45 13.52 -18.66
CA ASP A 103 0.26 12.90 -19.99
C ASP A 103 1.15 11.67 -20.17
N ASP A 104 2.40 11.71 -19.69
CA ASP A 104 3.40 10.64 -19.86
C ASP A 104 3.23 9.50 -18.86
N MET A 105 2.87 9.78 -17.59
CA MET A 105 2.74 8.76 -16.57
C MET A 105 1.60 7.77 -16.83
N ASN A 106 1.75 6.56 -16.33
CA ASN A 106 0.68 5.56 -16.30
C ASN A 106 0.77 4.74 -15.01
N HIS A 107 -0.25 3.90 -14.79
CA HIS A 107 -0.29 2.96 -13.68
C HIS A 107 -0.13 1.53 -14.19
N SER A 108 0.50 0.68 -13.40
CA SER A 108 0.52 -0.76 -13.60
C SER A 108 0.19 -1.46 -12.28
N LEU A 109 -0.41 -2.63 -12.39
CA LEU A 109 -0.54 -3.52 -11.23
C LEU A 109 0.84 -4.02 -10.83
N TRP A 110 0.98 -4.45 -9.59
CA TRP A 110 2.21 -5.05 -9.12
C TRP A 110 2.56 -6.31 -9.92
N PRO A 111 3.83 -6.52 -10.26
CA PRO A 111 4.26 -7.74 -10.92
C PRO A 111 3.95 -8.98 -10.10
N VAL A 112 3.52 -10.03 -10.79
CA VAL A 112 3.36 -11.36 -10.18
C VAL A 112 4.74 -11.99 -10.03
N GLY A 113 5.12 -12.32 -8.79
CA GLY A 113 6.39 -12.97 -8.49
C GLY A 113 6.30 -14.52 -8.52
N PRO A 114 7.33 -15.21 -8.00
CA PRO A 114 7.42 -16.68 -7.98
C PRO A 114 6.24 -17.39 -7.29
N ALA A 115 5.50 -16.71 -6.42
CA ALA A 115 4.26 -17.26 -5.83
C ALA A 115 3.14 -17.51 -6.85
N GLY A 116 3.27 -17.02 -8.10
CA GLY A 116 2.39 -17.32 -9.23
C GLY A 116 0.99 -16.68 -9.14
N LYS A 117 0.79 -15.74 -8.22
CA LYS A 117 -0.50 -15.04 -7.99
C LYS A 117 -0.28 -13.59 -7.58
N PRO A 118 -1.30 -12.72 -7.73
CA PRO A 118 -1.25 -11.37 -7.18
C PRO A 118 -1.04 -11.38 -5.68
N THR A 119 -0.18 -10.47 -5.19
CA THR A 119 0.18 -10.35 -3.76
C THR A 119 0.17 -8.90 -3.29
N GLU A 120 -0.70 -8.10 -3.90
CA GLU A 120 -0.84 -6.67 -3.59
C GLU A 120 -1.40 -6.48 -2.17
N PHE A 121 -0.82 -5.53 -1.46
CA PHE A 121 -1.25 -5.22 -0.10
C PHE A 121 -2.50 -4.32 -0.12
N HIS A 122 -3.48 -4.64 0.72
CA HIS A 122 -4.69 -3.84 0.90
C HIS A 122 -4.52 -2.87 2.07
N ILE A 123 -4.63 -1.58 1.78
CA ILE A 123 -4.75 -0.53 2.79
C ILE A 123 -6.21 -0.13 2.88
N ALA A 124 -6.87 -0.45 4.00
CA ALA A 124 -8.25 -0.05 4.26
C ALA A 124 -8.29 1.23 5.09
N TYR A 125 -9.20 2.13 4.75
CA TYR A 125 -9.48 3.35 5.50
C TYR A 125 -10.87 3.25 6.13
N PRO A 126 -10.98 2.72 7.36
CA PRO A 126 -12.27 2.54 8.01
C PRO A 126 -12.81 3.88 8.53
N MET A 127 -14.11 4.07 8.38
CA MET A 127 -14.86 5.09 9.14
C MET A 127 -15.32 4.50 10.46
N MET A 128 -15.14 5.24 11.56
CA MET A 128 -15.48 4.77 12.91
C MET A 128 -16.29 5.80 13.67
N VAL A 129 -17.29 5.32 14.42
CA VAL A 129 -18.00 6.14 15.41
C VAL A 129 -17.39 5.88 16.78
N MET A 130 -16.75 6.90 17.35
CA MET A 130 -16.08 6.79 18.64
C MET A 130 -17.09 6.61 19.76
N LYS A 131 -16.78 5.75 20.74
CA LYS A 131 -17.68 5.44 21.89
C LYS A 131 -18.07 6.70 22.68
N TYR A 132 -17.21 7.69 22.75
CA TYR A 132 -17.47 8.95 23.48
C TYR A 132 -18.25 9.98 22.65
N SER A 133 -18.65 9.69 21.42
CA SER A 133 -19.44 10.60 20.59
C SER A 133 -20.76 10.93 21.29
N LYS A 134 -21.14 12.21 21.29
CA LYS A 134 -22.42 12.68 21.81
C LYS A 134 -23.55 12.59 20.79
N VAL A 135 -23.22 12.30 19.52
CA VAL A 135 -24.17 12.24 18.39
C VAL A 135 -23.98 10.98 17.54
N PRO A 136 -23.94 9.77 18.13
CA PRO A 136 -23.61 8.56 17.40
C PRO A 136 -24.57 8.26 16.25
N ASN A 137 -25.85 8.59 16.39
CA ASN A 137 -26.84 8.38 15.33
C ASN A 137 -26.63 9.32 14.14
N ALA A 138 -26.23 10.57 14.38
CA ALA A 138 -25.86 11.48 13.30
C ALA A 138 -24.59 11.01 12.58
N CYS A 139 -23.59 10.49 13.29
CA CYS A 139 -22.40 9.88 12.69
C CYS A 139 -22.78 8.68 11.79
N LYS A 140 -23.62 7.79 12.27
CA LYS A 140 -24.10 6.64 11.47
C LYS A 140 -24.89 7.07 10.24
N ALA A 141 -25.77 8.06 10.39
CA ALA A 141 -26.54 8.61 9.26
C ALA A 141 -25.61 9.23 8.21
N PHE A 142 -24.57 9.98 8.64
CA PHE A 142 -23.56 10.52 7.74
C PHE A 142 -22.77 9.41 7.01
N MET A 143 -22.35 8.36 7.72
CA MET A 143 -21.67 7.22 7.09
C MET A 143 -22.55 6.54 6.04
N SER A 144 -23.85 6.35 6.34
CA SER A 144 -24.80 5.79 5.36
C SER A 144 -24.97 6.71 4.16
N PHE A 145 -25.14 8.01 4.39
CA PHE A 145 -25.25 9.03 3.35
C PHE A 145 -24.02 9.01 2.41
N MET A 146 -22.81 8.94 2.96
CA MET A 146 -21.58 8.88 2.16
C MET A 146 -21.50 7.61 1.29
N LEU A 147 -22.12 6.50 1.70
CA LEU A 147 -22.12 5.24 0.97
C LEU A 147 -23.34 5.07 0.03
N GLU A 148 -24.27 6.03 -0.02
CA GLU A 148 -25.30 6.04 -1.06
C GLU A 148 -24.64 6.24 -2.43
N ALA A 149 -25.12 5.52 -3.45
CA ALA A 149 -24.46 5.51 -4.76
C ALA A 149 -24.38 6.91 -5.39
N GLU A 150 -25.38 7.75 -5.20
CA GLU A 150 -25.39 9.13 -5.68
C GLU A 150 -24.23 9.96 -5.10
N ASN A 151 -24.01 9.87 -3.80
CA ASN A 151 -22.98 10.64 -3.11
C ASN A 151 -21.58 10.07 -3.33
N TYR A 152 -21.43 8.75 -3.20
CA TYR A 152 -20.14 8.09 -3.35
C TYR A 152 -19.61 8.18 -4.78
N ASN A 153 -20.45 8.01 -5.78
CA ASN A 153 -20.03 8.13 -7.19
C ASN A 153 -19.47 9.53 -7.51
N LYS A 154 -20.15 10.57 -7.03
CA LYS A 154 -19.67 11.94 -7.22
C LYS A 154 -18.30 12.15 -6.51
N TRP A 155 -18.18 11.68 -5.28
CA TRP A 155 -16.93 11.78 -4.54
C TRP A 155 -15.81 10.99 -5.22
N LEU A 156 -16.09 9.81 -5.75
CA LEU A 156 -15.12 8.97 -6.47
C LEU A 156 -14.58 9.66 -7.71
N GLU A 157 -15.43 10.36 -8.47
CA GLU A 157 -15.04 11.14 -9.65
C GLU A 157 -14.20 12.36 -9.25
N ASP A 158 -14.68 13.15 -8.29
CA ASP A 158 -14.01 14.37 -7.82
C ASP A 158 -12.64 14.05 -7.19
N ALA A 159 -12.52 12.90 -6.51
CA ALA A 159 -11.28 12.39 -5.92
C ALA A 159 -10.36 11.67 -6.92
N VAL A 160 -10.71 11.63 -8.21
CA VAL A 160 -9.91 10.94 -9.25
C VAL A 160 -9.68 9.47 -8.89
N ALA A 161 -10.69 8.78 -8.36
CA ALA A 161 -10.62 7.40 -7.87
C ALA A 161 -9.50 7.17 -6.82
N TYR A 162 -9.16 8.18 -6.02
CA TYR A 162 -8.08 8.10 -5.03
C TYR A 162 -8.26 6.96 -4.02
N LEU A 163 -9.50 6.70 -3.59
CA LEU A 163 -9.87 5.51 -2.84
C LEU A 163 -10.78 4.66 -3.72
N THR A 164 -10.37 3.44 -4.01
CA THR A 164 -11.20 2.53 -4.78
C THR A 164 -12.44 2.15 -3.98
N HIS A 165 -13.49 1.76 -4.68
CA HIS A 165 -14.80 1.56 -4.07
C HIS A 165 -14.91 0.23 -3.29
N PRO A 166 -15.65 0.22 -2.16
CA PRO A 166 -15.84 -0.97 -1.36
C PRO A 166 -17.07 -1.81 -1.77
N LEU A 167 -17.96 -1.27 -2.61
CA LEU A 167 -19.22 -1.91 -2.98
C LEU A 167 -19.36 -2.06 -4.50
N ASN A 168 -19.93 -3.17 -4.95
CA ASN A 168 -20.20 -3.44 -6.37
C ASN A 168 -21.17 -2.41 -7.01
N ALA A 169 -21.94 -1.70 -6.21
CA ALA A 169 -22.83 -0.64 -6.69
C ALA A 169 -22.10 0.47 -7.47
N TYR A 170 -20.80 0.64 -7.23
CA TYR A 170 -19.98 1.67 -7.88
C TYR A 170 -19.19 1.17 -9.10
N ASP A 171 -19.35 -0.10 -9.48
CA ASP A 171 -18.68 -0.68 -10.65
C ASP A 171 -19.07 0.02 -11.98
N ALA A 172 -20.27 0.58 -12.02
CA ALA A 172 -20.78 1.28 -13.19
C ALA A 172 -20.35 2.74 -13.31
N ASN A 173 -19.57 3.26 -12.31
CA ASN A 173 -19.15 4.65 -12.33
C ASN A 173 -18.38 4.98 -13.61
N PRO A 174 -18.69 6.12 -14.27
CA PRO A 174 -18.05 6.53 -15.53
C PRO A 174 -16.53 6.68 -15.43
N VAL A 175 -15.97 7.01 -14.26
CA VAL A 175 -14.53 7.24 -14.06
C VAL A 175 -13.68 6.06 -14.54
N TRP A 176 -14.19 4.84 -14.44
CA TRP A 176 -13.51 3.63 -14.89
C TRP A 176 -13.38 3.49 -16.41
N LYS A 177 -14.15 4.27 -17.16
CA LYS A 177 -14.17 4.24 -18.64
C LYS A 177 -13.67 5.54 -19.27
N THR A 178 -13.87 6.67 -18.60
CA THR A 178 -13.53 8.00 -19.11
C THR A 178 -12.05 8.32 -18.98
N ASP A 179 -11.38 7.72 -18.01
CA ASP A 179 -9.94 7.88 -17.80
C ASP A 179 -9.24 6.51 -17.89
N PRO A 180 -8.59 6.18 -19.02
CA PRO A 180 -7.93 4.89 -19.22
C PRO A 180 -6.87 4.58 -18.16
N LYS A 181 -6.23 5.62 -17.60
CA LYS A 181 -5.20 5.49 -16.57
C LYS A 181 -5.76 5.01 -15.23
N LEU A 182 -7.08 5.15 -15.01
CA LEU A 182 -7.76 4.72 -13.78
C LEU A 182 -8.49 3.38 -13.94
N SER A 183 -8.71 2.91 -15.17
CA SER A 183 -9.56 1.73 -15.46
C SER A 183 -9.11 0.46 -14.71
N MET A 184 -7.82 0.27 -14.57
CA MET A 184 -7.24 -0.89 -13.88
C MET A 184 -7.48 -0.90 -12.37
N LEU A 185 -7.76 0.26 -11.76
CA LEU A 185 -7.99 0.40 -10.32
C LEU A 185 -9.37 -0.09 -9.89
N LYS A 186 -10.30 -0.28 -10.84
CA LYS A 186 -11.67 -0.72 -10.58
C LYS A 186 -11.75 -1.98 -9.74
N ASP A 187 -10.92 -2.97 -10.03
CA ASP A 187 -10.99 -4.30 -9.39
C ASP A 187 -9.90 -4.53 -8.33
N VAL A 188 -9.16 -3.49 -7.95
CA VAL A 188 -8.04 -3.61 -7.00
C VAL A 188 -8.51 -4.16 -5.66
N SER A 189 -9.64 -3.71 -5.12
CA SER A 189 -10.17 -4.18 -3.82
C SER A 189 -10.50 -5.68 -3.79
N ARG A 190 -10.71 -6.31 -4.97
CA ARG A 190 -11.07 -7.74 -5.09
C ARG A 190 -9.87 -8.66 -5.17
N ARG A 191 -8.67 -8.12 -5.36
CA ARG A 191 -7.45 -8.89 -5.61
C ARG A 191 -6.33 -8.66 -4.60
N THR A 192 -6.51 -7.70 -3.70
CA THR A 192 -5.52 -7.34 -2.69
C THR A 192 -5.62 -8.25 -1.46
N LEU A 193 -4.48 -8.40 -0.76
CA LEU A 193 -4.37 -9.16 0.48
C LEU A 193 -4.36 -8.21 1.68
N THR A 194 -4.98 -8.62 2.76
CA THR A 194 -4.98 -7.88 4.04
C THR A 194 -3.65 -8.03 4.78
N ALA A 195 -3.39 -7.19 5.77
CA ALA A 195 -2.16 -7.21 6.58
C ALA A 195 -1.87 -8.57 7.26
N GLY A 196 -2.90 -9.38 7.50
CA GLY A 196 -2.74 -10.74 8.05
C GLY A 196 -2.11 -11.73 7.07
N GLY A 197 -2.12 -11.43 5.75
CA GLY A 197 -1.61 -12.36 4.75
C GLY A 197 -2.38 -13.68 4.74
N LEU A 198 -1.74 -14.77 5.16
CA LEU A 198 -2.38 -16.08 5.34
C LEU A 198 -3.12 -16.21 6.67
N GLY A 199 -2.74 -15.42 7.67
CA GLY A 199 -3.32 -15.48 9.02
C GLY A 199 -4.60 -14.70 9.20
N SER A 200 -5.03 -14.60 10.45
CA SER A 200 -6.26 -13.90 10.83
C SER A 200 -6.17 -12.40 10.57
N VAL A 201 -7.27 -11.82 10.12
CA VAL A 201 -7.45 -10.37 10.10
C VAL A 201 -7.92 -9.92 11.47
N GLY A 202 -7.10 -9.18 12.21
CA GLY A 202 -7.46 -8.75 13.56
C GLY A 202 -6.36 -7.97 14.27
N GLU A 203 -6.47 -7.88 15.59
CA GLU A 203 -5.60 -7.08 16.44
C GLU A 203 -4.11 -7.42 16.28
N LYS A 204 -3.78 -8.71 16.20
CA LYS A 204 -2.38 -9.15 16.06
C LYS A 204 -1.77 -8.74 14.73
N ALA A 205 -2.52 -8.90 13.63
CA ALA A 205 -2.08 -8.45 12.31
C ALA A 205 -1.93 -6.92 12.26
N ALA A 206 -2.87 -6.18 12.85
CA ALA A 206 -2.81 -4.73 12.95
C ALA A 206 -1.62 -4.27 13.81
N ALA A 207 -1.33 -4.95 14.92
CA ALA A 207 -0.16 -4.66 15.76
C ALA A 207 1.16 -4.91 15.00
N ALA A 208 1.27 -6.04 14.29
CA ALA A 208 2.47 -6.35 13.50
C ALA A 208 2.73 -5.32 12.40
N LEU A 209 1.65 -4.81 11.77
CA LEU A 209 1.72 -3.73 10.79
C LEU A 209 2.13 -2.40 11.42
N ALA A 210 1.50 -2.01 12.53
CA ALA A 210 1.76 -0.76 13.25
C ALA A 210 3.18 -0.72 13.85
N ASP A 211 3.70 -1.87 14.28
CA ASP A 211 5.07 -2.01 14.78
C ASP A 211 6.12 -2.14 13.65
N PHE A 212 5.68 -2.08 12.38
CA PHE A 212 6.53 -2.15 11.19
C PHE A 212 7.43 -3.40 11.13
N VAL A 213 6.99 -4.54 11.67
CA VAL A 213 7.82 -5.76 11.80
C VAL A 213 8.46 -6.16 10.48
N MET A 214 7.70 -6.23 9.39
CA MET A 214 8.21 -6.62 8.07
C MET A 214 9.00 -5.50 7.41
N LEU A 215 8.55 -4.25 7.55
CA LEU A 215 9.25 -3.10 6.98
C LEU A 215 10.65 -2.92 7.62
N ASP A 216 10.76 -3.01 8.93
CA ASP A 216 12.04 -2.91 9.64
C ASP A 216 13.01 -4.03 9.25
N MET A 217 12.50 -5.25 9.11
CA MET A 217 13.30 -6.38 8.63
C MET A 217 13.91 -6.08 7.27
N VAL A 218 13.11 -5.68 6.29
CA VAL A 218 13.58 -5.36 4.94
C VAL A 218 14.50 -4.14 4.96
N ALA A 219 14.12 -3.06 5.62
CA ALA A 219 14.90 -1.83 5.70
C ALA A 219 16.28 -2.06 6.33
N SER A 220 16.39 -2.93 7.34
CA SER A 220 17.67 -3.25 7.98
C SER A 220 18.64 -3.95 7.03
N VAL A 221 18.13 -4.83 6.16
CA VAL A 221 18.93 -5.53 5.15
C VAL A 221 19.30 -4.60 3.99
N CYS A 222 18.33 -3.85 3.44
CA CYS A 222 18.56 -2.92 2.33
C CYS A 222 19.56 -1.83 2.68
N THR A 223 19.57 -1.37 3.93
CA THR A 223 20.52 -0.34 4.42
C THR A 223 21.84 -0.91 4.94
N GLY A 224 22.04 -2.23 4.90
CA GLY A 224 23.26 -2.88 5.39
C GLY A 224 23.42 -2.89 6.91
N ARG A 225 22.37 -2.54 7.68
CA ARG A 225 22.43 -2.51 9.15
C ARG A 225 22.38 -3.88 9.80
N ALA A 226 21.87 -4.89 9.10
CA ALA A 226 21.80 -6.26 9.57
C ALA A 226 22.05 -7.27 8.45
N SER A 227 22.58 -8.44 8.81
CA SER A 227 22.56 -9.59 7.92
C SER A 227 21.12 -10.08 7.72
N ILE A 228 20.86 -10.83 6.64
CA ILE A 228 19.56 -11.45 6.37
C ILE A 228 19.13 -12.32 7.57
N LYS A 229 20.06 -13.15 8.08
CA LYS A 229 19.80 -14.03 9.21
C LYS A 229 19.42 -13.26 10.48
N ASP A 230 20.14 -12.18 10.79
CA ASP A 230 19.87 -11.38 12.00
C ASP A 230 18.55 -10.62 11.87
N ALA A 231 18.27 -10.05 10.70
CA ALA A 231 17.02 -9.35 10.42
C ALA A 231 15.79 -10.27 10.59
N ILE A 232 15.84 -11.48 10.02
CA ILE A 232 14.80 -12.51 10.19
C ILE A 232 14.65 -12.87 11.68
N GLY A 233 15.75 -13.08 12.40
CA GLY A 233 15.72 -13.41 13.82
C GLY A 233 15.09 -12.31 14.69
N VAL A 234 15.30 -11.05 14.36
CA VAL A 234 14.63 -9.92 15.04
C VAL A 234 13.14 -9.92 14.75
N ALA A 235 12.74 -10.01 13.48
CA ALA A 235 11.34 -10.03 13.06
C ALA A 235 10.57 -11.21 13.67
N GLU A 236 11.18 -12.41 13.72
CA GLU A 236 10.60 -13.59 14.34
C GLU A 236 10.32 -13.39 15.83
N ARG A 237 11.28 -12.83 16.58
CA ARG A 237 11.07 -12.53 18.00
C ARG A 237 9.99 -11.51 18.25
N GLN A 238 9.90 -10.47 17.41
CA GLN A 238 8.83 -9.47 17.49
C GLN A 238 7.46 -10.08 17.17
N ALA A 239 7.36 -10.83 16.09
CA ALA A 239 6.14 -11.52 15.71
C ALA A 239 5.66 -12.49 16.81
N LYS A 240 6.55 -13.30 17.37
CA LYS A 240 6.22 -14.24 18.49
C LYS A 240 5.72 -13.53 19.75
N ARG A 241 6.08 -12.27 19.99
CA ARG A 241 5.51 -11.47 21.09
C ARG A 241 4.09 -11.00 20.80
N ILE A 242 3.82 -10.65 19.55
CA ILE A 242 2.51 -10.13 19.10
C ILE A 242 1.49 -11.28 18.98
N TYR A 243 1.91 -12.42 18.46
CA TYR A 243 1.04 -13.57 18.16
C TYR A 243 0.90 -14.59 19.30
N ARG A 244 1.36 -14.23 20.48
CA ARG A 244 1.13 -15.03 21.72
C ARG A 244 -0.32 -15.24 22.06
#